data_4fcfa8eb620a338e50aac805b4a9af4e
#
_entry.id   4fcfa8eb620a338e50aac805b4a9af4e
#
_cell.length_a   1.000
_cell.length_b   1.000
_cell.length_c   1.000
_cell.angle_alpha   90.00
_cell.angle_beta   90.00
_cell.angle_gamma   90.00
#
_symmetry.space_group_name_H-M   'P 1'
#
loop_
_entity.id
_entity.type
_entity.pdbx_description
1 polymer ?
#
loop_
_entity_poly.entity_id
_entity_poly.type
_entity_poly.pdbx_seq_one_letter_code
_entity_poly.pdbx_strand_id
1 'polypeptide(L)'
;MSYSCVYEDTIFYDTKNKHSIIRVRTKDNSIPNKARKATNSRDDFIRFVAKGYNLPQTNKISMILDGEWENSKYGTQLNVESCEEIVPYTDEGMKG
;
A
#
# COMPACT_ATOMS: atom_id res chain seq x y z
N MET A 1 6.78 10.44 5.72
CA MET A 1 5.46 10.05 6.28
C MET A 1 5.25 8.56 6.06
N SER A 2 4.69 7.88 7.03
CA SER A 2 4.42 6.46 6.88
C SER A 2 2.93 6.19 7.08
N TYR A 3 2.46 5.14 6.40
CA TYR A 3 1.04 4.79 6.37
C TYR A 3 0.90 3.29 6.55
N SER A 4 0.04 2.90 7.48
CA SER A 4 -0.27 1.50 7.71
C SER A 4 -1.40 1.12 6.76
N CYS A 5 -1.18 0.11 5.94
CA CYS A 5 -2.16 -0.26 4.92
C CYS A 5 -2.11 -1.74 4.61
N VAL A 6 -3.07 -2.18 3.80
CA VAL A 6 -3.21 -3.59 3.44
C VAL A 6 -3.17 -3.70 1.93
N TYR A 7 -2.40 -4.65 1.43
CA TYR A 7 -2.29 -4.92 0.00
C TYR A 7 -3.64 -5.38 -0.57
N GLU A 8 -4.02 -4.83 -1.72
CA GLU A 8 -5.22 -5.27 -2.43
C GLU A 8 -4.89 -5.99 -3.72
N ASP A 9 -4.18 -5.33 -4.63
CA ASP A 9 -3.80 -5.98 -5.86
C ASP A 9 -2.61 -5.25 -6.48
N THR A 10 -2.04 -5.86 -7.52
CA THR A 10 -0.92 -5.32 -8.24
C THR A 10 -1.42 -4.76 -9.57
N ILE A 11 -1.08 -3.50 -9.85
CA ILE A 11 -1.41 -2.86 -11.11
C ILE A 11 -0.35 -3.15 -12.15
N PHE A 12 0.92 -3.12 -11.73
CA PHE A 12 2.05 -3.34 -12.63
C PHE A 12 3.19 -3.96 -11.84
N TYR A 13 3.90 -4.89 -12.45
CA TYR A 13 5.04 -5.51 -11.80
C TYR A 13 6.16 -5.74 -12.82
N ASP A 14 7.32 -5.16 -12.54
CA ASP A 14 8.52 -5.35 -13.35
C ASP A 14 9.42 -6.35 -12.63
N THR A 15 9.45 -7.59 -13.14
CA THR A 15 10.20 -8.65 -12.49
C THR A 15 11.70 -8.42 -12.54
N LYS A 16 12.17 -7.70 -13.57
CA LYS A 16 13.59 -7.48 -13.75
C LYS A 16 14.16 -6.56 -12.68
N ASN A 17 13.43 -5.47 -12.37
CA ASN A 17 13.89 -4.49 -11.40
C ASN A 17 13.23 -4.63 -10.05
N LYS A 18 12.27 -5.56 -9.92
CA LYS A 18 11.49 -5.72 -8.69
C LYS A 18 10.70 -4.46 -8.33
N HIS A 19 10.35 -3.69 -9.35
CA HIS A 19 9.56 -2.47 -9.19
C HIS A 19 8.10 -2.80 -9.45
N SER A 20 7.21 -2.28 -8.61
CA SER A 20 5.80 -2.55 -8.81
C SER A 20 4.95 -1.34 -8.45
N ILE A 21 3.75 -1.34 -8.99
CA ILE A 21 2.71 -0.37 -8.65
C ILE A 21 1.56 -1.20 -8.11
N ILE A 22 1.22 -0.96 -6.86
CA ILE A 22 0.19 -1.74 -6.19
C ILE A 22 -0.91 -0.84 -5.68
N ARG A 23 -2.08 -1.43 -5.49
CA ARG A 23 -3.21 -0.74 -4.86
C ARG A 23 -3.33 -1.27 -3.44
N VAL A 24 -3.47 -0.33 -2.50
CA VAL A 24 -3.57 -0.67 -1.08
C VAL A 24 -4.77 0.07 -0.49
N ARG A 25 -5.19 -0.38 0.68
CA ARG A 25 -6.27 0.27 1.41
C ARG A 25 -5.85 0.54 2.83
N THR A 26 -6.41 1.59 3.42
CA THR A 26 -6.04 2.01 4.75
C THR A 26 -7.22 2.71 5.41
N LYS A 27 -7.18 2.77 6.73
CA LYS A 27 -8.13 3.60 7.50
C LYS A 27 -7.50 4.90 7.97
N ASP A 28 -6.29 5.17 7.53
CA ASP A 28 -5.56 6.38 7.89
C ASP A 28 -6.15 7.56 7.12
N ASN A 29 -6.73 8.51 7.84
CA ASN A 29 -7.37 9.67 7.22
C ASN A 29 -6.39 10.72 6.73
N SER A 30 -5.11 10.55 6.95
CA SER A 30 -4.12 11.51 6.50
C SER A 30 -3.80 11.40 5.01
N ILE A 31 -4.42 10.45 4.31
CA ILE A 31 -4.22 10.31 2.87
C ILE A 31 -4.81 11.53 2.15
N PRO A 32 -4.03 12.23 1.31
CA PRO A 32 -4.55 13.39 0.58
C PRO A 32 -5.75 13.04 -0.29
N ASN A 33 -6.71 13.94 -0.35
CA ASN A 33 -7.91 13.69 -1.15
C ASN A 33 -7.59 13.36 -2.59
N LYS A 34 -6.62 14.05 -3.17
CA LYS A 34 -6.26 13.82 -4.58
C LYS A 34 -5.62 12.46 -4.82
N ALA A 35 -5.17 11.80 -3.77
CA ALA A 35 -4.58 10.47 -3.88
C ALA A 35 -5.60 9.35 -3.68
N ARG A 36 -6.76 9.67 -3.14
CA ARG A 36 -7.78 8.67 -2.85
C ARG A 36 -8.44 8.21 -4.14
N LYS A 37 -8.55 6.90 -4.30
CA LYS A 37 -9.12 6.31 -5.50
C LYS A 37 -10.57 5.90 -5.25
N ALA A 38 -11.39 6.07 -6.26
CA ALA A 38 -12.79 5.67 -6.19
C ALA A 38 -12.89 4.15 -6.05
N THR A 39 -13.92 3.71 -5.36
CA THR A 39 -14.14 2.28 -5.17
C THR A 39 -15.62 2.00 -5.10
N ASN A 40 -16.02 0.80 -5.51
CA ASN A 40 -17.39 0.34 -5.37
C ASN A 40 -17.63 -0.37 -4.05
N SER A 41 -16.59 -0.55 -3.26
CA SER A 41 -16.71 -1.20 -1.97
C SER A 41 -17.42 -0.30 -0.97
N ARG A 42 -18.14 -0.91 -0.06
CA ARG A 42 -18.91 -0.19 0.94
C ARG A 42 -18.23 -0.19 2.31
N ASP A 43 -16.95 -0.46 2.33
CA ASP A 43 -16.19 -0.43 3.58
C ASP A 43 -15.70 0.99 3.86
N ASP A 44 -15.05 1.16 4.99
CA ASP A 44 -14.53 2.45 5.42
C ASP A 44 -13.11 2.69 4.96
N PHE A 45 -12.58 1.82 4.13
CA PHE A 45 -11.19 1.94 3.71
C PHE A 45 -11.01 3.01 2.65
N ILE A 46 -9.90 3.71 2.77
CA ILE A 46 -9.43 4.65 1.75
C ILE A 46 -8.43 3.88 0.90
N ARG A 47 -8.59 3.96 -0.41
CA ARG A 47 -7.69 3.26 -1.33
C ARG A 47 -6.80 4.23 -2.05
N PHE A 48 -5.54 3.86 -2.19
CA PHE A 48 -4.59 4.66 -2.94
C PHE A 48 -3.59 3.75 -3.63
N VAL A 49 -2.79 4.36 -4.52
CA VAL A 49 -1.80 3.62 -5.31
C VAL A 49 -0.42 3.94 -4.75
N ALA A 50 0.40 2.92 -4.63
CA ALA A 50 1.78 3.05 -4.18
C ALA A 50 2.70 2.38 -5.19
N LYS A 51 3.86 2.98 -5.40
CA LYS A 51 4.87 2.41 -6.29
C LYS A 51 6.21 2.34 -5.56
N GLY A 52 6.98 1.32 -5.86
CA GLY A 52 8.28 1.17 -5.22
C GLY A 52 8.93 -0.15 -5.56
N TYR A 53 10.07 -0.38 -4.95
CA TYR A 53 10.82 -1.60 -5.16
C TYR A 53 10.54 -2.60 -4.04
N ASN A 54 10.50 -3.88 -4.40
CA ASN A 54 10.35 -4.98 -3.44
C ASN A 54 9.10 -4.89 -2.59
N LEU A 55 8.02 -4.36 -3.17
CA LEU A 55 6.75 -4.27 -2.44
C LEU A 55 6.09 -5.65 -2.35
N PRO A 56 5.36 -5.92 -1.27
CA PRO A 56 4.66 -7.19 -1.14
C PRO A 56 3.61 -7.38 -2.23
N GLN A 57 3.41 -8.61 -2.64
CA GLN A 57 2.44 -8.95 -3.69
C GLN A 57 1.42 -9.96 -3.19
N THR A 58 1.26 -10.09 -1.90
CA THR A 58 0.38 -11.10 -1.29
C THR A 58 -0.90 -10.45 -0.78
N ASN A 59 -2.04 -11.01 -1.16
CA ASN A 59 -3.34 -10.50 -0.72
C ASN A 59 -3.43 -10.45 0.80
N LYS A 60 -4.01 -9.35 1.28
CA LYS A 60 -4.32 -9.15 2.69
C LYS A 60 -3.09 -9.01 3.59
N ILE A 61 -1.92 -8.83 3.00
CA ILE A 61 -0.76 -8.58 3.84
C ILE A 61 -0.80 -7.13 4.32
N SER A 62 -0.51 -6.95 5.60
CA SER A 62 -0.43 -5.63 6.21
C SER A 62 0.98 -5.11 6.09
N MET A 63 1.11 -3.81 5.89
CA MET A 63 2.43 -3.22 5.69
C MET A 63 2.42 -1.76 6.12
N ILE A 64 3.61 -1.26 6.40
CA ILE A 64 3.82 0.17 6.65
C ILE A 64 4.64 0.68 5.47
N LEU A 65 4.09 1.64 4.75
CA LEU A 65 4.76 2.26 3.61
C LEU A 65 5.21 3.65 4.01
N ASP A 66 6.48 3.95 3.75
CA ASP A 66 7.04 5.26 4.03
C ASP A 66 7.51 5.86 2.72
N GLY A 67 7.10 7.08 2.44
CA GLY A 67 7.50 7.74 1.20
C GLY A 67 6.82 9.09 1.04
N GLU A 68 6.87 9.59 -0.19
CA GLU A 68 6.37 10.91 -0.54
C GLU A 68 5.28 10.79 -1.60
N TRP A 69 4.29 11.68 -1.51
CA TRP A 69 3.25 11.74 -2.52
C TRP A 69 3.81 12.41 -3.77
N GLU A 70 3.48 11.84 -4.90
CA GLU A 70 4.01 12.31 -6.17
C GLU A 70 2.86 12.38 -7.19
N ASN A 71 2.85 13.45 -7.98
CA ASN A 71 1.87 13.60 -9.05
C ASN A 71 2.41 12.93 -10.30
N SER A 72 1.55 12.17 -10.96
CA SER A 72 1.91 11.57 -12.24
C SER A 72 0.77 11.81 -13.22
N LYS A 73 0.99 11.43 -14.47
CA LYS A 73 -0.08 11.56 -15.46
C LYS A 73 -1.26 10.64 -15.16
N TYR A 74 -1.07 9.70 -14.25
CA TYR A 74 -2.15 8.78 -13.84
C TYR A 74 -2.76 9.19 -12.52
N GLY A 75 -2.38 10.34 -11.96
CA GLY A 75 -2.89 10.83 -10.68
C GLY A 75 -1.81 10.83 -9.61
N THR A 76 -2.23 11.12 -8.40
CA THR A 76 -1.31 11.17 -7.27
C THR A 76 -1.13 9.79 -6.69
N GLN A 77 0.11 9.41 -6.43
CA GLN A 77 0.43 8.11 -5.86
C GLN A 77 1.60 8.25 -4.89
N LEU A 78 1.74 7.27 -4.00
CA LEU A 78 2.81 7.28 -3.02
C LEU A 78 4.06 6.68 -3.64
N ASN A 79 5.14 7.44 -3.63
CA ASN A 79 6.44 6.96 -4.07
C ASN A 79 7.13 6.37 -2.83
N VAL A 80 7.15 5.05 -2.73
CA VAL A 80 7.57 4.35 -1.52
C VAL A 80 9.08 4.33 -1.43
N GLU A 81 9.61 4.79 -0.32
CA GLU A 81 11.04 4.76 -0.03
C GLU A 81 11.40 3.55 0.81
N SER A 82 10.49 3.14 1.70
CA SER A 82 10.72 1.93 2.47
C SER A 82 9.37 1.28 2.78
N CYS A 83 9.41 -0.03 2.94
CA CYS A 83 8.21 -0.82 3.19
C CYS A 83 8.54 -1.89 4.21
N GLU A 84 7.68 -2.00 5.22
CA GLU A 84 7.83 -3.03 6.24
C GLU A 84 6.56 -3.86 6.28
N GLU A 85 6.69 -5.17 6.12
CA GLU A 85 5.55 -6.07 6.26
C GLU A 85 5.27 -6.30 7.73
N ILE A 86 4.01 -6.21 8.09
CA ILE A 86 3.56 -6.54 9.44
C ILE A 86 2.93 -7.92 9.37
N VAL A 87 3.59 -8.90 9.97
CA VAL A 87 3.05 -10.24 10.00
C VAL A 87 1.98 -10.29 11.08
N PRO A 88 0.75 -10.49 10.69
CA PRO A 88 -0.28 -10.58 11.70
C PRO A 88 -0.15 -11.93 12.35
N TYR A 89 0.18 -12.03 13.52
CA TYR A 89 0.20 -13.29 14.06
C TYR A 89 -0.15 -13.24 15.36
N THR A 90 -0.50 -13.95 15.60
CA THR A 90 -1.09 -14.06 16.55
C THR A 90 -0.58 -14.70 17.62
N ASP A 91 -0.57 -14.89 17.63
CA ASP A 91 -0.20 -15.33 18.24
C ASP A 91 0.22 -16.04 18.64
N GLU A 92 0.20 -16.45 18.38
CA GLU A 92 0.67 -17.09 18.51
C GLU A 92 1.58 -17.05 18.73
N GLY A 93 1.63 -17.14 18.33
CA GLY A 93 2.57 -17.29 18.34
C GLY A 93 3.28 -16.73 19.06
N MET A 94 3.21 -16.37 19.38
CA MET A 94 3.81 -15.95 19.98
C MET A 94 3.86 -16.22 20.99
N LYS A 95 3.58 -16.68 21.19
CA LYS A 95 3.60 -17.02 21.98
C LYS A 95 4.15 -17.61 22.22
N GLY A 96 4.26 -17.46 21.89
CA GLY A 96 4.85 -18.13 22.05
C GLY A 96 5.13 -18.51 22.40
#